data_0741305e2e426b7a85ac97e7b0354d65
#
_entry.id   0741305e2e426b7a85ac97e7b0354d65
#
_cell.length_a   1.000
_cell.length_b   1.000
_cell.length_c   1.000
_cell.angle_alpha   90.00
_cell.angle_beta   90.00
_cell.angle_gamma   90.00
#
_symmetry.space_group_name_H-M   'P 1'
#
loop_
_entity.id
_entity.type
_entity.pdbx_description
1 polymer ?
#
loop_
_entity_poly.entity_id
_entity_poly.type
_entity_poly.pdbx_seq_one_letter_code
_entity_poly.pdbx_strand_id
1 'polypeptide(L)'
;MLECWGAVMRRRVKTILIALCLGVSASPERAVAVAIATESRGVAVVRGQDGPPKDPNATRAADLVELVKLDPTIKLDIRYAGANNFLGKPVYKEARAFLQRPAADGLLAAHKELAKAGYGLMIHDGYRPWAITKLFWDMTSGFQREFVADPKTGSKHNRGCAVDLTMYDLGTGQVVEMPGGYDEMSRRSYPDYPGGPPEARAKRDLLRKVMESHGFTVEPNEWWHFNYQDWRLYPILDIAFGEIK
;
A
#
# COMPACT_ATOMS: atom_id res chain seq x y z
N MET A 1 -14.86 -42.19 41.00
CA MET A 1 -13.77 -42.97 41.61
C MET A 1 -12.46 -42.38 41.10
N LEU A 2 -11.74 -41.84 42.08
CA LEU A 2 -10.27 -41.69 42.17
C LEU A 2 -9.57 -40.93 41.03
N GLU A 3 -9.19 -39.61 41.24
CA GLU A 3 -8.03 -39.10 42.05
C GLU A 3 -6.67 -39.70 41.68
N CYS A 4 -5.73 -38.85 41.28
CA CYS A 4 -4.48 -38.48 41.96
C CYS A 4 -3.55 -37.75 40.98
N TRP A 5 -3.21 -36.50 41.24
CA TRP A 5 -2.05 -35.97 41.96
C TRP A 5 -0.71 -36.02 41.22
N GLY A 6 -0.08 -34.88 41.10
CA GLY A 6 1.26 -34.46 41.50
C GLY A 6 1.99 -33.72 40.38
N ALA A 7 2.81 -32.77 40.53
CA ALA A 7 3.34 -31.97 41.60
C ALA A 7 4.17 -30.83 40.95
N VAL A 8 4.06 -29.68 41.56
CA VAL A 8 4.84 -28.46 41.25
C VAL A 8 6.31 -28.65 41.65
N MET A 9 7.22 -28.36 40.71
CA MET A 9 8.64 -28.28 41.02
C MET A 9 9.18 -26.88 40.78
N ARG A 10 9.17 -26.06 41.82
CA ARG A 10 9.88 -24.76 41.85
C ARG A 10 11.36 -25.01 42.09
N ARG A 11 12.23 -24.65 41.17
CA ARG A 11 13.68 -24.54 41.42
C ARG A 11 14.04 -23.09 41.75
N ARG A 12 14.50 -22.91 42.99
CA ARG A 12 15.14 -21.70 43.50
C ARG A 12 16.60 -21.72 43.01
N VAL A 13 17.02 -20.64 42.36
CA VAL A 13 18.45 -20.39 42.06
C VAL A 13 18.99 -19.52 43.21
N LYS A 14 20.00 -20.02 43.90
CA LYS A 14 20.73 -19.30 44.93
C LYS A 14 21.78 -18.41 44.29
N THR A 15 21.74 -17.12 44.64
CA THR A 15 22.79 -16.15 44.34
C THR A 15 23.97 -16.37 45.26
N ILE A 16 25.15 -16.57 44.70
CA ILE A 16 26.41 -16.57 45.47
C ILE A 16 27.12 -15.26 45.18
N LEU A 17 27.26 -14.43 46.21
CA LEU A 17 28.11 -13.24 46.20
C LEU A 17 29.56 -13.69 46.53
N ILE A 18 30.49 -13.37 45.62
CA ILE A 18 31.94 -13.41 45.94
C ILE A 18 32.45 -11.98 45.84
N ALA A 19 32.82 -11.41 46.97
CA ALA A 19 33.51 -10.14 47.03
C ALA A 19 35.01 -10.39 46.92
N LEU A 20 35.67 -9.79 45.94
CA LEU A 20 37.13 -9.71 45.89
C LEU A 20 37.53 -8.24 45.81
N CYS A 21 38.09 -7.73 46.91
CA CYS A 21 38.72 -6.42 46.96
C CYS A 21 40.14 -6.51 46.43
N LEU A 22 40.49 -5.81 45.35
CA LEU A 22 41.86 -5.39 45.06
C LEU A 22 41.79 -3.97 44.54
N GLY A 23 42.44 -3.05 45.26
CA GLY A 23 42.49 -1.64 44.92
C GLY A 23 43.49 -1.39 43.77
N VAL A 24 43.09 -0.51 42.84
CA VAL A 24 44.01 0.23 41.94
C VAL A 24 43.45 1.62 41.78
N SER A 25 44.36 2.57 41.84
CA SER A 25 44.24 4.01 41.86
C SER A 25 43.44 4.64 40.71
N ALA A 26 42.81 5.74 41.01
CA ALA A 26 41.92 6.56 40.19
C ALA A 26 42.70 7.33 39.07
N SER A 27 42.11 7.36 37.89
CA SER A 27 42.19 8.47 36.92
C SER A 27 40.77 8.82 36.48
N PRO A 28 40.42 10.11 36.31
CA PRO A 28 39.04 10.50 36.00
C PRO A 28 38.80 10.39 34.49
N GLU A 29 38.29 9.26 34.05
CA GLU A 29 37.73 9.18 32.69
C GLU A 29 36.25 9.57 32.70
N ARG A 30 35.92 10.43 31.76
CA ARG A 30 34.61 11.01 31.54
C ARG A 30 33.55 9.92 31.37
N ALA A 31 32.62 9.87 32.29
CA ALA A 31 31.40 9.10 32.14
C ALA A 31 30.57 9.70 31.01
N VAL A 32 30.55 9.06 29.85
CA VAL A 32 29.58 9.31 28.79
C VAL A 32 28.28 8.59 29.22
N ALA A 33 27.34 9.36 29.73
CA ALA A 33 25.99 8.86 30.00
C ALA A 33 25.34 8.56 28.66
N VAL A 34 25.22 7.29 28.29
CA VAL A 34 24.36 6.85 27.19
C VAL A 34 22.91 6.92 27.69
N ALA A 35 22.23 8.00 27.38
CA ALA A 35 20.79 8.08 27.55
C ALA A 35 20.13 7.14 26.51
N ILE A 36 19.60 6.00 26.96
CA ILE A 36 18.74 5.14 26.13
C ILE A 36 17.38 5.84 26.08
N ALA A 37 17.20 6.67 25.07
CA ALA A 37 15.87 7.16 24.70
C ALA A 37 15.10 6.01 24.05
N THR A 38 14.09 5.48 24.74
CA THR A 38 13.07 4.61 24.15
C THR A 38 12.11 5.44 23.32
N GLU A 39 12.54 5.82 22.13
CA GLU A 39 11.63 6.35 21.13
C GLU A 39 10.85 5.20 20.50
N SER A 40 9.52 5.32 20.52
CA SER A 40 8.61 4.54 19.68
C SER A 40 9.01 4.78 18.21
N ARG A 41 9.75 3.83 17.64
CA ARG A 41 10.20 3.90 16.24
C ARG A 41 9.00 3.77 15.31
N GLY A 42 8.40 4.92 14.97
CA GLY A 42 7.74 5.06 13.69
C GLY A 42 8.77 4.70 12.62
N VAL A 43 8.37 3.93 11.60
CA VAL A 43 9.25 3.57 10.48
C VAL A 43 9.73 4.89 9.86
N ALA A 44 10.95 5.29 10.19
CA ALA A 44 11.61 6.39 9.51
C ALA A 44 11.81 5.93 8.06
N VAL A 45 11.12 6.56 7.12
CA VAL A 45 11.40 6.39 5.70
C VAL A 45 12.82 6.92 5.51
N VAL A 46 13.78 6.00 5.39
CA VAL A 46 15.16 6.34 5.04
C VAL A 46 15.09 6.88 3.61
N ARG A 47 15.11 8.20 3.45
CA ARG A 47 15.36 8.82 2.15
C ARG A 47 16.75 8.39 1.73
N GLY A 48 16.85 7.44 0.81
CA GLY A 48 18.09 7.11 0.14
C GLY A 48 18.61 8.35 -0.58
N GLN A 49 19.92 8.45 -0.80
CA GLN A 49 20.56 9.60 -1.47
C GLN A 49 20.10 9.76 -2.94
N ASP A 50 19.40 8.77 -3.51
CA ASP A 50 18.85 8.79 -4.86
C ASP A 50 17.34 9.08 -4.78
N GLY A 51 16.95 10.27 -5.19
CA GLY A 51 15.53 10.64 -5.37
C GLY A 51 14.90 9.90 -6.56
N PRO A 52 13.62 10.20 -6.88
CA PRO A 52 12.93 9.55 -8.00
C PRO A 52 13.68 9.78 -9.33
N PRO A 53 13.70 8.77 -10.22
CA PRO A 53 14.35 8.91 -11.51
C PRO A 53 13.65 10.00 -12.34
N LYS A 54 14.45 10.80 -13.07
CA LYS A 54 13.94 11.81 -13.98
C LYS A 54 13.49 11.15 -15.28
N ASP A 55 12.30 11.51 -15.75
CA ASP A 55 11.79 11.06 -17.05
C ASP A 55 11.76 12.24 -18.01
N PRO A 56 12.55 12.22 -19.10
CA PRO A 56 12.58 13.30 -20.08
C PRO A 56 11.26 13.43 -20.87
N ASN A 57 10.41 12.41 -20.87
CA ASN A 57 9.10 12.45 -21.52
C ASN A 57 8.01 13.11 -20.65
N ALA A 58 8.30 13.42 -19.40
CA ALA A 58 7.37 14.09 -18.51
C ALA A 58 7.28 15.59 -18.88
N THR A 59 6.26 15.94 -19.65
CA THR A 59 6.05 17.29 -20.17
C THR A 59 4.92 18.05 -19.47
N ARG A 60 4.14 17.38 -18.61
CA ARG A 60 3.05 17.99 -17.84
C ARG A 60 3.48 18.23 -16.39
N ALA A 61 3.06 19.35 -15.83
CA ALA A 61 3.15 19.59 -14.39
C ALA A 61 2.18 18.67 -13.62
N ALA A 62 2.52 18.33 -12.38
CA ALA A 62 1.63 17.58 -11.52
C ALA A 62 0.43 18.45 -11.08
N ASP A 63 -0.77 17.88 -11.16
CA ASP A 63 -2.03 18.43 -10.64
C ASP A 63 -2.78 17.29 -9.92
N LEU A 64 -2.27 16.93 -8.73
CA LEU A 64 -2.84 15.87 -7.90
C LEU A 64 -4.08 16.38 -7.17
N VAL A 65 -5.21 15.70 -7.38
CA VAL A 65 -6.48 16.04 -6.74
C VAL A 65 -6.99 14.90 -5.88
N GLU A 66 -7.58 15.22 -4.74
CA GLU A 66 -8.10 14.24 -3.80
C GLU A 66 -9.49 13.75 -4.23
N LEU A 67 -9.63 12.46 -4.42
CA LEU A 67 -10.81 11.85 -5.04
C LEU A 67 -12.09 12.10 -4.25
N VAL A 68 -12.07 11.93 -2.92
CA VAL A 68 -13.26 12.12 -2.07
C VAL A 68 -13.72 13.57 -1.96
N LYS A 69 -12.85 14.53 -2.29
CA LYS A 69 -13.24 15.95 -2.40
C LYS A 69 -13.98 16.25 -3.69
N LEU A 70 -13.75 15.44 -4.74
CA LEU A 70 -14.42 15.56 -6.02
C LEU A 70 -15.78 14.85 -6.00
N ASP A 71 -15.83 13.66 -5.40
CA ASP A 71 -17.06 12.90 -5.23
C ASP A 71 -17.02 12.10 -3.90
N PRO A 72 -17.82 12.51 -2.88
CA PRO A 72 -17.80 11.85 -1.57
C PRO A 72 -18.49 10.48 -1.57
N THR A 73 -19.09 10.04 -2.67
CA THR A 73 -19.67 8.69 -2.81
C THR A 73 -18.62 7.65 -3.19
N ILE A 74 -17.42 8.07 -3.63
CA ILE A 74 -16.27 7.18 -3.76
C ILE A 74 -15.84 6.73 -2.37
N LYS A 75 -15.82 5.41 -2.13
CA LYS A 75 -15.33 4.84 -0.88
C LYS A 75 -13.82 4.66 -0.89
N LEU A 76 -13.20 4.77 0.27
CA LEU A 76 -11.78 4.48 0.47
C LEU A 76 -11.61 3.27 1.39
N ASP A 77 -10.81 2.32 0.96
CA ASP A 77 -10.24 1.23 1.75
C ASP A 77 -8.73 1.20 1.46
N ILE A 78 -8.04 2.27 1.88
CA ILE A 78 -6.63 2.48 1.57
C ILE A 78 -5.79 1.45 2.31
N ARG A 79 -5.45 0.37 1.63
CA ARG A 79 -4.82 -0.83 2.20
C ARG A 79 -3.50 -0.53 2.87
N TYR A 80 -2.72 0.36 2.29
CA TYR A 80 -1.40 0.71 2.81
C TYR A 80 -1.42 1.69 4.00
N ALA A 81 -2.58 2.24 4.36
CA ALA A 81 -2.78 2.98 5.60
C ALA A 81 -3.09 2.06 6.80
N GLY A 82 -3.35 0.79 6.57
CA GLY A 82 -3.61 -0.24 7.58
C GLY A 82 -2.66 -1.43 7.47
N ALA A 83 -2.91 -2.48 8.25
CA ALA A 83 -2.14 -3.72 8.23
C ALA A 83 -2.67 -4.74 7.19
N ASN A 84 -3.82 -4.49 6.54
CA ASN A 84 -4.43 -5.39 5.57
C ASN A 84 -3.84 -5.19 4.16
N ASN A 85 -2.55 -5.47 4.02
CA ASN A 85 -1.78 -5.42 2.78
C ASN A 85 -0.69 -6.50 2.80
N PHE A 86 0.01 -6.71 1.69
CA PHE A 86 1.02 -7.76 1.58
C PHE A 86 2.25 -7.59 2.51
N LEU A 87 2.47 -6.40 3.09
CA LEU A 87 3.53 -6.15 4.08
C LEU A 87 3.10 -6.44 5.52
N GLY A 88 1.77 -6.62 5.77
CA GLY A 88 1.22 -6.84 7.11
C GLY A 88 1.36 -5.65 8.07
N LYS A 89 1.66 -4.45 7.56
CA LYS A 89 1.85 -3.22 8.36
C LYS A 89 1.50 -1.96 7.56
N PRO A 90 1.08 -0.86 8.24
CA PRO A 90 0.86 0.41 7.58
C PRO A 90 2.18 1.03 7.09
N VAL A 91 2.14 1.64 5.89
CA VAL A 91 3.24 2.41 5.30
C VAL A 91 2.80 3.83 4.92
N TYR A 92 1.50 4.08 4.79
CA TYR A 92 0.94 5.42 4.68
C TYR A 92 0.56 5.95 6.07
N LYS A 93 0.73 7.26 6.26
CA LYS A 93 0.31 7.96 7.48
C LYS A 93 -1.17 8.37 7.44
N GLU A 94 -1.74 8.45 6.25
CA GLU A 94 -3.09 8.97 5.98
C GLU A 94 -3.80 8.06 4.98
N ALA A 95 -5.09 7.79 5.22
CA ALA A 95 -5.95 7.03 4.32
C ALA A 95 -6.59 7.98 3.28
N ARG A 96 -5.80 8.47 2.33
CA ARG A 96 -6.20 9.41 1.29
C ARG A 96 -5.85 8.86 -0.09
N ALA A 97 -6.61 9.24 -1.11
CA ALA A 97 -6.38 8.86 -2.50
C ALA A 97 -6.35 10.08 -3.41
N PHE A 98 -5.29 10.17 -4.21
CA PHE A 98 -5.09 11.26 -5.17
C PHE A 98 -4.82 10.69 -6.56
N LEU A 99 -5.25 11.42 -7.59
CA LEU A 99 -4.86 11.19 -8.99
C LEU A 99 -4.55 12.52 -9.66
N GLN A 100 -3.85 12.47 -10.79
CA GLN A 100 -3.78 13.64 -11.70
C GLN A 100 -5.18 14.00 -12.15
N ARG A 101 -5.47 15.31 -12.29
CA ARG A 101 -6.80 15.83 -12.64
C ARG A 101 -7.47 15.07 -13.80
N PRO A 102 -6.85 14.87 -14.97
CA PRO A 102 -7.51 14.16 -16.06
C PRO A 102 -7.82 12.67 -15.74
N ALA A 103 -6.95 12.02 -14.96
CA ALA A 103 -7.20 10.65 -14.50
C ALA A 103 -8.35 10.61 -13.48
N ALA A 104 -8.42 11.58 -12.58
CA ALA A 104 -9.53 11.73 -11.64
C ALA A 104 -10.86 11.97 -12.37
N ASP A 105 -10.88 12.85 -13.38
CA ASP A 105 -12.06 13.13 -14.17
C ASP A 105 -12.56 11.87 -14.91
N GLY A 106 -11.64 11.07 -15.50
CA GLY A 106 -11.96 9.77 -16.09
C GLY A 106 -12.53 8.79 -15.06
N LEU A 107 -11.94 8.72 -13.85
CA LEU A 107 -12.41 7.86 -12.77
C LEU A 107 -13.83 8.26 -12.31
N LEU A 108 -14.11 9.55 -12.19
CA LEU A 108 -15.44 10.07 -11.85
C LEU A 108 -16.48 9.70 -12.91
N ALA A 109 -16.10 9.76 -14.18
CA ALA A 109 -16.98 9.34 -15.26
C ALA A 109 -17.28 7.83 -15.19
N ALA A 110 -16.27 7.00 -14.95
CA ALA A 110 -16.43 5.56 -14.73
C ALA A 110 -17.33 5.27 -13.51
N HIS A 111 -17.12 5.98 -12.39
CA HIS A 111 -17.94 5.85 -11.19
C HIS A 111 -19.41 6.13 -11.46
N LYS A 112 -19.71 7.22 -12.18
CA LYS A 112 -21.09 7.59 -12.58
C LYS A 112 -21.71 6.58 -13.54
N GLU A 113 -20.93 5.96 -14.41
CA GLU A 113 -21.41 4.90 -15.31
C GLU A 113 -21.75 3.64 -14.55
N LEU A 114 -20.87 3.18 -13.64
CA LEU A 114 -21.11 2.02 -12.77
C LEU A 114 -22.31 2.22 -11.86
N ALA A 115 -22.58 3.45 -11.41
CA ALA A 115 -23.75 3.76 -10.60
C ALA A 115 -25.08 3.43 -11.32
N LYS A 116 -25.15 3.56 -12.65
CA LYS A 116 -26.33 3.14 -13.44
C LYS A 116 -26.55 1.63 -13.42
N ALA A 117 -25.48 0.86 -13.17
CA ALA A 117 -25.53 -0.59 -13.00
C ALA A 117 -25.66 -1.03 -11.53
N GLY A 118 -25.81 -0.08 -10.59
CA GLY A 118 -25.98 -0.36 -9.16
C GLY A 118 -24.67 -0.50 -8.38
N TYR A 119 -23.52 -0.05 -8.93
CA TYR A 119 -22.22 -0.17 -8.29
C TYR A 119 -21.54 1.17 -8.08
N GLY A 120 -20.79 1.28 -6.98
CA GLY A 120 -19.86 2.38 -6.72
C GLY A 120 -18.41 1.90 -6.69
N LEU A 121 -17.44 2.81 -6.81
CA LEU A 121 -16.02 2.50 -6.71
C LEU A 121 -15.52 2.59 -5.27
N MET A 122 -14.65 1.65 -4.90
CA MET A 122 -13.88 1.65 -3.66
C MET A 122 -12.38 1.61 -3.99
N ILE A 123 -11.64 2.60 -3.53
CA ILE A 123 -10.23 2.81 -3.85
C ILE A 123 -9.34 2.14 -2.81
N HIS A 124 -8.38 1.33 -3.25
CA HIS A 124 -7.37 0.68 -2.41
C HIS A 124 -6.04 1.45 -2.42
N ASP A 125 -5.64 2.02 -3.57
CA ASP A 125 -4.49 2.89 -3.73
C ASP A 125 -4.67 3.85 -4.92
N GLY A 126 -4.03 5.02 -4.86
CA GLY A 126 -3.98 6.01 -5.93
C GLY A 126 -2.55 6.47 -6.17
N TYR A 127 -2.30 7.78 -6.14
CA TYR A 127 -0.94 8.29 -6.11
C TYR A 127 -0.17 7.68 -4.94
N ARG A 128 1.01 7.14 -5.24
CA ARG A 128 1.95 6.53 -4.30
C ARG A 128 3.29 7.27 -4.38
N PRO A 129 3.80 7.85 -3.29
CA PRO A 129 5.15 8.42 -3.27
C PRO A 129 6.19 7.40 -3.75
N TRP A 130 7.19 7.85 -4.51
CA TRP A 130 8.23 6.96 -5.05
C TRP A 130 8.99 6.18 -3.97
N ALA A 131 9.26 6.83 -2.83
CA ALA A 131 9.90 6.18 -1.69
C ALA A 131 9.13 4.93 -1.20
N ILE A 132 7.80 4.92 -1.32
CA ILE A 132 6.96 3.77 -0.97
C ILE A 132 7.11 2.66 -2.02
N THR A 133 7.18 2.98 -3.30
CA THR A 133 7.47 1.98 -4.35
C THR A 133 8.85 1.35 -4.13
N LYS A 134 9.85 2.17 -3.76
CA LYS A 134 11.17 1.64 -3.38
C LYS A 134 11.11 0.72 -2.16
N LEU A 135 10.34 1.09 -1.14
CA LEU A 135 10.13 0.25 0.03
C LEU A 135 9.50 -1.10 -0.35
N PHE A 136 8.48 -1.11 -1.22
CA PHE A 136 7.85 -2.35 -1.70
C PHE A 136 8.85 -3.25 -2.42
N TRP A 137 9.67 -2.67 -3.29
CA TRP A 137 10.73 -3.40 -3.99
C TRP A 137 11.76 -4.00 -3.05
N ASP A 138 12.21 -3.24 -2.05
CA ASP A 138 13.20 -3.69 -1.07
C ASP A 138 12.64 -4.82 -0.14
N MET A 139 11.32 -4.84 0.07
CA MET A 139 10.62 -5.81 0.91
C MET A 139 10.18 -7.08 0.16
N THR A 140 10.23 -7.09 -1.18
CA THR A 140 9.82 -8.22 -2.02
C THR A 140 11.01 -8.93 -2.65
N SER A 141 10.85 -10.20 -3.00
CA SER A 141 11.87 -11.00 -3.67
C SER A 141 11.24 -12.07 -4.57
N GLY A 142 12.04 -12.64 -5.47
CA GLY A 142 11.59 -13.74 -6.33
C GLY A 142 10.33 -13.39 -7.12
N PHE A 143 9.36 -14.28 -7.10
CA PHE A 143 8.08 -14.16 -7.83
C PHE A 143 7.27 -12.91 -7.46
N GLN A 144 7.33 -12.45 -6.21
CA GLN A 144 6.60 -11.27 -5.77
C GLN A 144 6.99 -9.99 -6.53
N ARG A 145 8.20 -9.92 -7.07
CA ARG A 145 8.68 -8.77 -7.87
C ARG A 145 7.97 -8.61 -9.21
N GLU A 146 7.25 -9.62 -9.67
CA GLU A 146 6.40 -9.50 -10.86
C GLU A 146 5.20 -8.57 -10.63
N PHE A 147 4.83 -8.35 -9.35
CA PHE A 147 3.71 -7.51 -8.92
C PHE A 147 4.15 -6.15 -8.34
N VAL A 148 5.46 -5.85 -8.35
CA VAL A 148 5.99 -4.61 -7.78
C VAL A 148 6.88 -3.90 -8.79
N ALA A 149 6.61 -2.63 -9.04
CA ALA A 149 7.37 -1.83 -9.99
C ALA A 149 8.84 -1.63 -9.53
N ASP A 150 9.80 -1.75 -10.47
CA ASP A 150 11.19 -1.41 -10.21
C ASP A 150 11.31 0.10 -9.96
N PRO A 151 11.82 0.54 -8.78
CA PRO A 151 11.96 1.96 -8.47
C PRO A 151 12.89 2.71 -9.43
N LYS A 152 13.77 2.02 -10.17
CA LYS A 152 14.64 2.62 -11.19
C LYS A 152 13.85 3.17 -12.38
N THR A 153 12.71 2.58 -12.69
CA THR A 153 11.79 3.04 -13.74
C THR A 153 10.55 3.74 -13.19
N GLY A 154 10.30 3.57 -11.90
CA GLY A 154 9.13 4.06 -11.19
C GLY A 154 7.83 3.34 -11.56
N SER A 155 6.78 3.61 -10.79
CA SER A 155 5.42 3.13 -10.99
C SER A 155 4.55 4.20 -11.64
N LYS A 156 3.48 3.80 -12.34
CA LYS A 156 2.43 4.72 -12.80
C LYS A 156 1.67 5.35 -11.61
N HIS A 157 1.62 4.65 -10.45
CA HIS A 157 1.16 5.23 -9.18
C HIS A 157 2.03 6.43 -8.74
N ASN A 158 3.35 6.37 -8.94
CA ASN A 158 4.22 7.49 -8.59
C ASN A 158 3.94 8.75 -9.43
N ARG A 159 3.25 8.59 -10.54
CA ARG A 159 2.86 9.69 -11.45
C ARG A 159 1.44 10.21 -11.17
N GLY A 160 0.72 9.58 -10.21
CA GLY A 160 -0.70 9.85 -9.97
C GLY A 160 -1.61 9.43 -11.13
N CYS A 161 -1.17 8.47 -11.96
CA CYS A 161 -1.86 8.01 -13.15
C CYS A 161 -2.20 6.51 -13.11
N ALA A 162 -2.14 5.88 -11.93
CA ALA A 162 -2.65 4.55 -11.69
C ALA A 162 -3.54 4.55 -10.46
N VAL A 163 -4.52 3.65 -10.46
CA VAL A 163 -5.45 3.45 -9.36
C VAL A 163 -5.70 1.96 -9.17
N ASP A 164 -5.64 1.51 -7.90
CA ASP A 164 -6.09 0.19 -7.48
C ASP A 164 -7.46 0.33 -6.85
N LEU A 165 -8.42 -0.46 -7.33
CA LEU A 165 -9.80 -0.32 -6.91
C LEU A 165 -10.63 -1.60 -7.07
N THR A 166 -11.78 -1.60 -6.43
CA THR A 166 -12.85 -2.56 -6.63
C THR A 166 -14.20 -1.84 -6.67
N MET A 167 -15.28 -2.60 -6.73
CA MET A 167 -16.64 -2.10 -6.66
C MET A 167 -17.29 -2.41 -5.31
N TYR A 168 -18.27 -1.59 -4.92
CA TYR A 168 -19.23 -1.92 -3.89
C TYR A 168 -20.66 -1.83 -4.46
N ASP A 169 -21.57 -2.63 -3.95
CA ASP A 169 -22.98 -2.61 -4.31
C ASP A 169 -23.69 -1.43 -3.63
N LEU A 170 -24.38 -0.59 -4.39
CA LEU A 170 -25.04 0.62 -3.89
C LEU A 170 -26.23 0.33 -2.99
N GLY A 171 -26.93 -0.80 -3.19
CA GLY A 171 -28.10 -1.18 -2.40
C GLY A 171 -27.74 -1.72 -1.02
N THR A 172 -26.64 -2.49 -0.93
CA THR A 172 -26.20 -3.16 0.30
C THR A 172 -25.01 -2.47 0.97
N GLY A 173 -24.25 -1.68 0.22
CA GLY A 173 -23.00 -1.07 0.66
C GLY A 173 -21.82 -2.03 0.79
N GLN A 174 -21.99 -3.32 0.46
CA GLN A 174 -21.00 -4.35 0.59
C GLN A 174 -20.01 -4.36 -0.60
N VAL A 175 -18.78 -4.76 -0.35
CA VAL A 175 -17.76 -4.95 -1.40
C VAL A 175 -18.21 -6.09 -2.31
N VAL A 176 -18.06 -5.88 -3.62
CA VAL A 176 -18.38 -6.89 -4.63
C VAL A 176 -17.32 -7.98 -4.64
N GLU A 177 -17.76 -9.24 -4.61
CA GLU A 177 -16.85 -10.37 -4.75
C GLU A 177 -16.20 -10.39 -6.15
N MET A 178 -14.88 -10.55 -6.17
CA MET A 178 -14.06 -10.67 -7.38
C MET A 178 -13.40 -12.05 -7.43
N PRO A 179 -12.90 -12.52 -8.59
CA PRO A 179 -12.29 -13.86 -8.73
C PRO A 179 -11.04 -14.09 -7.88
N GLY A 180 -10.34 -13.03 -7.51
CA GLY A 180 -9.16 -13.02 -6.64
C GLY A 180 -9.16 -11.84 -5.69
N GLY A 181 -8.39 -11.91 -4.61
CA GLY A 181 -8.23 -10.83 -3.65
C GLY A 181 -7.33 -9.70 -4.18
N TYR A 182 -7.43 -8.52 -3.58
CA TYR A 182 -6.48 -7.42 -3.78
C TYR A 182 -5.11 -7.82 -3.22
N ASP A 183 -4.03 -7.47 -3.94
CA ASP A 183 -2.64 -7.87 -3.60
C ASP A 183 -2.44 -9.40 -3.48
N GLU A 184 -3.34 -10.20 -4.02
CA GLU A 184 -3.16 -11.65 -4.09
C GLU A 184 -2.14 -11.99 -5.18
N MET A 185 -0.86 -12.04 -4.86
CA MET A 185 0.24 -12.31 -5.79
C MET A 185 0.19 -13.75 -6.34
N SER A 186 -0.84 -14.05 -7.16
CA SER A 186 -1.13 -15.36 -7.74
C SER A 186 -1.78 -15.22 -9.12
N ARG A 187 -2.03 -16.35 -9.81
CA ARG A 187 -2.76 -16.32 -11.08
C ARG A 187 -4.21 -15.84 -10.98
N ARG A 188 -4.79 -15.83 -9.78
CA ARG A 188 -6.13 -15.27 -9.55
C ARG A 188 -6.18 -13.75 -9.68
N SER A 189 -5.02 -13.10 -9.63
CA SER A 189 -4.88 -11.65 -9.86
C SER A 189 -5.04 -11.24 -11.32
N TYR A 190 -4.84 -12.17 -12.26
CA TYR A 190 -4.87 -11.84 -13.69
C TYR A 190 -6.27 -11.45 -14.16
N PRO A 191 -6.42 -10.38 -14.98
CA PRO A 191 -7.71 -9.92 -15.50
C PRO A 191 -8.46 -10.95 -16.34
N ASP A 192 -7.76 -11.93 -16.90
CA ASP A 192 -8.30 -13.01 -17.73
C ASP A 192 -8.42 -14.34 -16.98
N TYR A 193 -8.19 -14.36 -15.66
CA TYR A 193 -8.28 -15.60 -14.88
C TYR A 193 -9.66 -16.26 -15.05
N PRO A 194 -9.70 -17.54 -15.54
CA PRO A 194 -10.95 -18.21 -15.91
C PRO A 194 -11.68 -18.86 -14.73
N GLY A 195 -11.02 -18.94 -13.56
CA GLY A 195 -11.57 -19.56 -12.34
C GLY A 195 -12.42 -18.61 -11.50
N GLY A 196 -12.89 -19.11 -10.37
CA GLY A 196 -13.82 -18.42 -9.48
C GLY A 196 -15.28 -18.46 -9.97
N PRO A 197 -16.23 -17.91 -9.17
CA PRO A 197 -17.64 -17.86 -9.53
C PRO A 197 -17.88 -17.10 -10.85
N PRO A 198 -18.81 -17.56 -11.73
CA PRO A 198 -19.14 -16.86 -12.97
C PRO A 198 -19.57 -15.41 -12.73
N GLU A 199 -20.33 -15.15 -11.67
CA GLU A 199 -20.81 -13.81 -11.28
C GLU A 199 -19.64 -12.90 -10.90
N ALA A 200 -18.65 -13.40 -10.17
CA ALA A 200 -17.45 -12.63 -9.81
C ALA A 200 -16.64 -12.25 -11.07
N ARG A 201 -16.51 -13.17 -12.04
CA ARG A 201 -15.88 -12.86 -13.33
C ARG A 201 -16.65 -11.80 -14.10
N ALA A 202 -17.99 -11.92 -14.18
CA ALA A 202 -18.83 -10.93 -14.85
C ALA A 202 -18.69 -9.53 -14.23
N LYS A 203 -18.56 -9.45 -12.90
CA LYS A 203 -18.31 -8.18 -12.18
C LYS A 203 -16.95 -7.58 -12.50
N ARG A 204 -15.87 -8.40 -12.47
CA ARG A 204 -14.53 -7.99 -12.89
C ARG A 204 -14.53 -7.47 -14.33
N ASP A 205 -15.19 -8.18 -15.23
CA ASP A 205 -15.23 -7.83 -16.65
C ASP A 205 -16.06 -6.54 -16.90
N LEU A 206 -17.14 -6.32 -16.13
CA LEU A 206 -17.89 -5.06 -16.12
C LEU A 206 -17.00 -3.91 -15.67
N LEU A 207 -16.30 -4.06 -14.52
CA LEU A 207 -15.39 -3.05 -14.01
C LEU A 207 -14.34 -2.69 -15.06
N ARG A 208 -13.66 -3.69 -15.62
CA ARG A 208 -12.67 -3.51 -16.67
C ARG A 208 -13.22 -2.75 -17.86
N LYS A 209 -14.36 -3.19 -18.40
CA LYS A 209 -14.99 -2.56 -19.57
C LYS A 209 -15.29 -1.07 -19.33
N VAL A 210 -15.86 -0.74 -18.16
CA VAL A 210 -16.20 0.65 -17.84
C VAL A 210 -14.93 1.48 -17.64
N MET A 211 -13.93 0.99 -16.90
CA MET A 211 -12.67 1.72 -16.72
C MET A 211 -11.97 1.97 -18.06
N GLU A 212 -11.92 0.96 -18.96
CA GLU A 212 -11.31 1.08 -20.28
C GLU A 212 -12.06 2.10 -21.18
N SER A 213 -13.38 2.22 -21.05
CA SER A 213 -14.16 3.23 -21.80
C SER A 213 -13.89 4.68 -21.35
N HIS A 214 -13.28 4.85 -20.17
CA HIS A 214 -12.94 6.17 -19.60
C HIS A 214 -11.44 6.45 -19.54
N GLY A 215 -10.67 5.84 -20.47
CA GLY A 215 -9.26 6.18 -20.70
C GLY A 215 -8.26 5.44 -19.82
N PHE A 216 -8.69 4.39 -19.15
CA PHE A 216 -7.82 3.51 -18.41
C PHE A 216 -7.48 2.24 -19.17
N THR A 217 -6.44 1.53 -18.75
CA THR A 217 -6.07 0.20 -19.24
C THR A 217 -5.72 -0.65 -18.03
N VAL A 218 -6.30 -1.86 -17.96
CA VAL A 218 -5.99 -2.79 -16.88
C VAL A 218 -4.54 -3.29 -16.97
N GLU A 219 -3.88 -3.49 -15.83
CA GLU A 219 -2.54 -4.08 -15.78
C GLU A 219 -2.62 -5.58 -16.11
N PRO A 220 -1.70 -6.14 -16.92
CA PRO A 220 -1.82 -7.52 -17.41
C PRO A 220 -1.87 -8.62 -16.35
N ASN A 221 -1.36 -8.37 -15.14
CA ASN A 221 -1.29 -9.35 -14.04
C ASN A 221 -2.11 -8.97 -12.80
N GLU A 222 -2.88 -7.83 -12.86
CA GLU A 222 -3.61 -7.29 -11.72
C GLU A 222 -4.99 -6.75 -12.14
N TRP A 223 -6.08 -7.49 -11.84
CA TRP A 223 -7.43 -7.11 -12.23
C TRP A 223 -7.92 -5.81 -11.59
N TRP A 224 -7.35 -5.41 -10.47
CA TRP A 224 -7.71 -4.20 -9.72
C TRP A 224 -6.98 -2.95 -10.17
N HIS A 225 -5.83 -3.10 -10.88
CA HIS A 225 -4.92 -2.02 -11.22
C HIS A 225 -5.21 -1.45 -12.61
N PHE A 226 -5.48 -0.15 -12.67
CA PHE A 226 -5.82 0.57 -13.89
C PHE A 226 -4.90 1.75 -14.14
N ASN A 227 -4.29 1.79 -15.30
CA ASN A 227 -3.37 2.84 -15.76
C ASN A 227 -4.09 3.83 -16.65
N TYR A 228 -4.01 5.13 -16.33
CA TYR A 228 -4.55 6.17 -17.19
C TYR A 228 -3.66 6.38 -18.43
N GLN A 229 -4.27 6.59 -19.61
CA GLN A 229 -3.62 6.62 -20.91
C GLN A 229 -2.44 7.61 -21.00
N ASP A 230 -2.50 8.77 -20.34
CA ASP A 230 -1.51 9.86 -20.42
C ASP A 230 -0.38 9.76 -19.40
N TRP A 231 -0.22 8.64 -18.68
CA TRP A 231 0.71 8.50 -17.56
C TRP A 231 2.17 8.87 -17.90
N ARG A 232 2.60 8.67 -19.15
CA ARG A 232 3.96 8.98 -19.60
C ARG A 232 4.28 10.47 -19.59
N LEU A 233 3.25 11.31 -19.64
CA LEU A 233 3.41 12.77 -19.67
C LEU A 233 3.67 13.38 -18.29
N TYR A 234 3.50 12.61 -17.22
CA TYR A 234 3.67 13.09 -15.83
C TYR A 234 4.96 12.59 -15.19
N PRO A 235 5.62 13.42 -14.37
CA PRO A 235 6.85 13.03 -13.67
C PRO A 235 6.58 11.98 -12.59
N ILE A 236 7.65 11.25 -12.23
CA ILE A 236 7.66 10.42 -11.04
C ILE A 236 7.80 11.33 -9.83
N LEU A 237 6.85 11.27 -8.90
CA LEU A 237 6.75 12.16 -7.76
C LEU A 237 7.10 11.40 -6.47
N ASP A 238 7.65 12.16 -5.50
CA ASP A 238 7.90 11.70 -4.12
C ASP A 238 7.38 12.73 -3.12
N ILE A 239 6.14 13.16 -3.29
CA ILE A 239 5.45 14.15 -2.48
C ILE A 239 4.66 13.43 -1.40
N ALA A 240 4.85 13.77 -0.12
CA ALA A 240 4.05 13.20 0.95
C ALA A 240 2.58 13.70 0.88
N PHE A 241 1.60 12.88 1.30
CA PHE A 241 0.17 13.22 1.20
C PHE A 241 -0.17 14.54 1.88
N GLY A 242 0.41 14.84 3.05
CA GLY A 242 0.20 16.10 3.77
C GLY A 242 0.78 17.34 3.07
N GLU A 243 1.62 17.17 2.05
CA GLU A 243 2.20 18.26 1.25
C GLU A 243 1.37 18.57 -0.01
N ILE A 244 0.40 17.70 -0.36
CA ILE A 244 -0.51 17.90 -1.51
C ILE A 244 -1.62 18.88 -1.08
N LYS A 245 -1.73 19.99 -1.80
CA LYS A 245 -2.66 21.10 -1.51
C LYS A 245 -4.06 20.87 -2.09
#